data_6a157041d24e39dd789b3b38f0a07970
#
_entry.id   6a157041d24e39dd789b3b38f0a07970
#
_cell.length_a   1.000
_cell.length_b   1.000
_cell.length_c   1.000
_cell.angle_alpha   90.00
_cell.angle_beta   90.00
_cell.angle_gamma   90.00
#
_symmetry.space_group_name_H-M   'P 1'
#
loop_
_entity.id
_entity.type
_entity.pdbx_description
1 polymer ?
#
loop_
_entity_poly.entity_id
_entity_poly.type
_entity_poly.pdbx_seq_one_letter_code
_entity_poly.pdbx_strand_id
1 'polypeptide(L)'
;MFKVLIVDDEIYVVALIQKLISWGKYQMEIAATANDGVAALTLVKEIVPDLVIVDVRMPGYDGLTFMNEVRKFNTNVKFIVISGHKQFDYAREALRSNVVDYLLKPINKEELECAVRRVYEQLAETQQRENSLKEISIQLDAGRKQAQKIFFEHVLKGDISFPCELFSINEQYLTHFRPGIFQMCALVLDASANTSDSGKTVPLLLMEARTVLFSALQELCMETLEYTYKNISFFFLNYTVEKQESLLPVLKKHLENCERSTKKFAGLSFHICLGSLCNEPLSFSDAASSLIKCLLSRTALWNKKLLTPSELHAAPELLNTIIDYRKEALSNALASLNESEIRRCIKDMYSRAYYVLEEDSLLYYRLYVKLLEKIYLYFHDIGVCNESETAFKERMLKLYISASSPQKYAASLSTETARMVAENQLSADSRSTPPLSGL
;
A
#
# COMPACT_ATOMS: atom_id res chain seq x y z
N MET A 1 -17.13 -11.49 22.97
CA MET A 1 -18.25 -12.06 23.78
C MET A 1 -19.51 -11.31 23.40
N PHE A 2 -20.64 -12.01 23.31
CA PHE A 2 -21.94 -11.39 23.01
C PHE A 2 -22.52 -10.75 24.27
N LYS A 3 -23.05 -9.55 24.13
CA LYS A 3 -23.60 -8.76 25.23
C LYS A 3 -25.08 -9.09 25.45
N VAL A 4 -25.45 -9.38 26.70
CA VAL A 4 -26.83 -9.69 27.11
C VAL A 4 -27.35 -8.57 28.00
N LEU A 5 -28.55 -8.10 27.68
CA LEU A 5 -29.34 -7.22 28.54
C LEU A 5 -30.54 -8.01 29.07
N ILE A 6 -30.78 -7.98 30.40
CA ILE A 6 -31.95 -8.59 31.03
C ILE A 6 -32.87 -7.47 31.54
N VAL A 7 -34.15 -7.53 31.16
CA VAL A 7 -35.15 -6.49 31.49
C VAL A 7 -36.35 -7.15 32.13
N ASP A 8 -36.55 -6.94 33.43
CA ASP A 8 -37.69 -7.46 34.20
C ASP A 8 -37.85 -6.57 35.44
N ASP A 9 -39.06 -6.17 35.79
CA ASP A 9 -39.33 -5.34 36.98
C ASP A 9 -39.20 -6.12 38.30
N GLU A 10 -39.22 -7.45 38.23
CA GLU A 10 -39.02 -8.34 39.36
C GLU A 10 -37.51 -8.66 39.52
N ILE A 11 -36.83 -8.00 40.47
CA ILE A 11 -35.39 -8.17 40.75
C ILE A 11 -35.03 -9.65 40.99
N TYR A 12 -35.91 -10.43 41.60
CA TYR A 12 -35.68 -11.86 41.85
C TYR A 12 -35.66 -12.67 40.55
N VAL A 13 -36.44 -12.30 39.53
CA VAL A 13 -36.46 -12.94 38.23
C VAL A 13 -35.16 -12.64 37.48
N VAL A 14 -34.69 -11.40 37.52
CA VAL A 14 -33.39 -11.01 36.98
C VAL A 14 -32.28 -11.84 37.60
N ALA A 15 -32.20 -11.90 38.94
CA ALA A 15 -31.20 -12.68 39.67
C ALA A 15 -31.28 -14.19 39.36
N LEU A 16 -32.50 -14.72 39.16
CA LEU A 16 -32.70 -16.11 38.76
C LEU A 16 -32.15 -16.38 37.37
N ILE A 17 -32.48 -15.57 36.37
CA ILE A 17 -32.02 -15.70 34.99
C ILE A 17 -30.47 -15.65 34.95
N GLN A 18 -29.86 -14.72 35.69
CA GLN A 18 -28.40 -14.60 35.79
C GLN A 18 -27.76 -15.89 36.29
N LYS A 19 -28.35 -16.60 37.23
CA LYS A 19 -27.82 -17.81 37.87
C LYS A 19 -28.15 -19.10 37.12
N LEU A 20 -29.27 -19.16 36.38
CA LEU A 20 -29.72 -20.38 35.71
C LEU A 20 -28.80 -20.78 34.55
N ILE A 21 -28.20 -19.82 33.88
CA ILE A 21 -27.39 -20.04 32.69
C ILE A 21 -25.92 -19.87 32.97
N SER A 22 -25.11 -20.79 32.43
CA SER A 22 -23.64 -20.66 32.36
C SER A 22 -23.26 -19.83 31.11
N TRP A 23 -23.37 -18.51 31.23
CA TRP A 23 -23.22 -17.56 30.11
C TRP A 23 -21.90 -17.73 29.33
N GLY A 24 -20.81 -17.98 30.04
CA GLY A 24 -19.49 -18.23 29.42
C GLY A 24 -19.47 -19.40 28.45
N LYS A 25 -20.31 -20.45 28.67
CA LYS A 25 -20.47 -21.59 27.75
C LYS A 25 -20.95 -21.15 26.36
N TYR A 26 -21.73 -20.09 26.30
CA TYR A 26 -22.29 -19.51 25.06
C TYR A 26 -21.53 -18.25 24.62
N GLN A 27 -20.33 -18.01 25.13
CA GLN A 27 -19.55 -16.81 24.83
C GLN A 27 -20.35 -15.51 25.03
N MET A 28 -21.26 -15.51 26.01
CA MET A 28 -22.12 -14.39 26.36
C MET A 28 -21.70 -13.81 27.72
N GLU A 29 -21.98 -12.52 27.92
CA GLU A 29 -21.82 -11.82 29.20
C GLU A 29 -23.03 -10.92 29.44
N ILE A 30 -23.45 -10.82 30.69
CA ILE A 30 -24.52 -9.90 31.06
C ILE A 30 -23.90 -8.51 31.20
N ALA A 31 -24.15 -7.67 30.20
CA ALA A 31 -23.59 -6.32 30.14
C ALA A 31 -24.38 -5.32 31.01
N ALA A 32 -25.70 -5.52 31.15
CA ALA A 32 -26.51 -4.71 32.02
C ALA A 32 -27.83 -5.42 32.37
N THR A 33 -28.57 -4.85 33.37
CA THR A 33 -29.93 -5.20 33.70
C THR A 33 -30.75 -3.92 33.86
N ALA A 34 -32.04 -3.99 33.55
CA ALA A 34 -33.02 -2.91 33.75
C ALA A 34 -34.29 -3.43 34.40
N ASN A 35 -34.99 -2.55 35.11
CA ASN A 35 -36.25 -2.86 35.80
C ASN A 35 -37.47 -2.20 35.20
N ASP A 36 -37.28 -1.46 34.09
CA ASP A 36 -38.38 -0.86 33.32
C ASP A 36 -37.95 -0.67 31.86
N GLY A 37 -38.95 -0.49 30.97
CA GLY A 37 -38.70 -0.38 29.54
C GLY A 37 -38.01 0.93 29.10
N VAL A 38 -38.11 2.02 29.88
CA VAL A 38 -37.49 3.31 29.55
C VAL A 38 -35.99 3.26 29.82
N ALA A 39 -35.61 2.76 31.02
CA ALA A 39 -34.24 2.52 31.38
C ALA A 39 -33.57 1.51 30.42
N ALA A 40 -34.29 0.43 30.07
CA ALA A 40 -33.82 -0.55 29.10
C ALA A 40 -33.50 0.08 27.73
N LEU A 41 -34.38 0.96 27.24
CA LEU A 41 -34.17 1.63 25.94
C LEU A 41 -32.90 2.52 25.92
N THR A 42 -32.60 3.17 27.05
CA THR A 42 -31.37 3.95 27.21
C THR A 42 -30.16 3.04 27.18
N LEU A 43 -30.18 1.94 27.93
CA LEU A 43 -29.10 0.96 28.00
C LEU A 43 -28.82 0.28 26.63
N VAL A 44 -29.87 -0.03 25.85
CA VAL A 44 -29.71 -0.60 24.51
C VAL A 44 -28.89 0.34 23.59
N LYS A 45 -29.12 1.66 23.70
CA LYS A 45 -28.39 2.66 22.89
C LYS A 45 -26.92 2.77 23.31
N GLU A 46 -26.64 2.63 24.62
CA GLU A 46 -25.28 2.76 25.17
C GLU A 46 -24.44 1.51 24.95
N ILE A 47 -24.97 0.33 25.25
CA ILE A 47 -24.21 -0.93 25.26
C ILE A 47 -24.32 -1.72 23.97
N VAL A 48 -25.34 -1.46 23.14
CA VAL A 48 -25.65 -2.18 21.89
C VAL A 48 -25.62 -3.71 22.14
N PRO A 49 -26.62 -4.27 22.86
CA PRO A 49 -26.61 -5.69 23.19
C PRO A 49 -26.93 -6.56 21.97
N ASP A 50 -26.40 -7.80 21.99
CA ASP A 50 -26.69 -8.83 20.98
C ASP A 50 -27.99 -9.60 21.32
N LEU A 51 -28.24 -9.80 22.61
CA LEU A 51 -29.40 -10.48 23.14
C LEU A 51 -30.07 -9.60 24.19
N VAL A 52 -31.40 -9.48 24.11
CA VAL A 52 -32.22 -8.92 25.16
C VAL A 52 -33.23 -9.98 25.64
N ILE A 53 -33.22 -10.25 26.93
CA ILE A 53 -34.28 -11.05 27.60
C ILE A 53 -35.22 -10.08 28.27
N VAL A 54 -36.47 -10.06 27.88
CA VAL A 54 -37.42 -9.02 28.29
C VAL A 54 -38.74 -9.60 28.81
N ASP A 55 -39.22 -9.10 29.96
CA ASP A 55 -40.58 -9.36 30.40
C ASP A 55 -41.61 -8.58 29.58
N VAL A 56 -42.78 -9.18 29.38
CA VAL A 56 -43.88 -8.53 28.65
C VAL A 56 -44.47 -7.39 29.45
N ARG A 57 -44.64 -7.54 30.77
CA ARG A 57 -45.34 -6.56 31.60
C ARG A 57 -44.36 -5.84 32.52
N MET A 58 -44.06 -4.60 32.18
CA MET A 58 -43.15 -3.75 32.96
C MET A 58 -43.71 -2.32 33.04
N PRO A 59 -43.34 -1.56 34.09
CA PRO A 59 -43.62 -0.13 34.15
C PRO A 59 -42.99 0.65 32.97
N GLY A 60 -43.62 1.74 32.57
CA GLY A 60 -43.16 2.58 31.47
C GLY A 60 -43.53 1.99 30.10
N TYR A 61 -42.59 1.47 29.38
CA TYR A 61 -42.83 0.70 28.17
C TYR A 61 -43.03 -0.78 28.53
N ASP A 62 -44.13 -1.39 28.04
CA ASP A 62 -44.22 -2.84 28.04
C ASP A 62 -43.20 -3.47 27.10
N GLY A 63 -42.92 -4.78 27.27
CA GLY A 63 -41.90 -5.46 26.50
C GLY A 63 -42.09 -5.39 24.99
N LEU A 64 -43.33 -5.39 24.49
CA LEU A 64 -43.60 -5.31 23.06
C LEU A 64 -43.37 -3.91 22.50
N THR A 65 -43.81 -2.88 23.21
CA THR A 65 -43.52 -1.48 22.86
C THR A 65 -42.03 -1.22 22.88
N PHE A 66 -41.34 -1.69 23.91
CA PHE A 66 -39.88 -1.60 24.03
C PHE A 66 -39.17 -2.25 22.82
N MET A 67 -39.53 -3.48 22.46
CA MET A 67 -38.92 -4.17 21.31
C MET A 67 -39.15 -3.41 20.00
N ASN A 68 -40.35 -2.85 19.80
CA ASN A 68 -40.70 -2.07 18.62
C ASN A 68 -39.84 -0.77 18.54
N GLU A 69 -39.64 -0.11 19.68
CA GLU A 69 -38.77 1.08 19.74
C GLU A 69 -37.29 0.75 19.44
N VAL A 70 -36.75 -0.35 20.00
CA VAL A 70 -35.39 -0.82 19.71
C VAL A 70 -35.18 -1.10 18.22
N ARG A 71 -36.17 -1.71 17.57
CA ARG A 71 -36.06 -2.08 16.15
C ARG A 71 -36.00 -0.90 15.19
N LYS A 72 -36.51 0.27 15.59
CA LYS A 72 -36.40 1.48 14.77
C LYS A 72 -34.93 1.90 14.50
N PHE A 73 -34.00 1.51 15.36
CA PHE A 73 -32.59 1.87 15.23
C PHE A 73 -31.59 0.69 15.29
N ASN A 74 -32.05 -0.48 15.80
CA ASN A 74 -31.20 -1.69 15.83
C ASN A 74 -32.05 -2.93 15.47
N THR A 75 -31.92 -3.40 14.24
CA THR A 75 -32.66 -4.56 13.72
C THR A 75 -31.96 -5.90 14.01
N ASN A 76 -30.70 -5.88 14.47
CA ASN A 76 -29.88 -7.09 14.65
C ASN A 76 -30.06 -7.73 16.03
N VAL A 77 -30.54 -7.00 17.02
CA VAL A 77 -30.77 -7.49 18.38
C VAL A 77 -31.71 -8.69 18.38
N LYS A 78 -31.30 -9.75 19.06
CA LYS A 78 -32.15 -10.93 19.30
C LYS A 78 -32.93 -10.74 20.59
N PHE A 79 -34.19 -11.22 20.58
CA PHE A 79 -35.07 -11.13 21.75
C PHE A 79 -35.49 -12.51 22.21
N ILE A 80 -35.47 -12.74 23.53
CA ILE A 80 -36.19 -13.79 24.24
C ILE A 80 -37.23 -13.07 25.13
N VAL A 81 -38.47 -13.40 24.95
CA VAL A 81 -39.56 -12.79 25.70
C VAL A 81 -39.97 -13.72 26.83
N ILE A 82 -40.21 -13.17 28.03
CA ILE A 82 -40.68 -13.90 29.21
C ILE A 82 -42.07 -13.34 29.58
N SER A 83 -43.01 -14.17 29.98
CA SER A 83 -44.36 -13.73 30.34
C SER A 83 -45.02 -14.60 31.38
N GLY A 84 -45.76 -13.98 32.30
CA GLY A 84 -46.60 -14.67 33.29
C GLY A 84 -47.97 -15.12 32.75
N HIS A 85 -48.35 -14.80 31.53
CA HIS A 85 -49.69 -15.06 30.98
C HIS A 85 -49.64 -15.88 29.70
N LYS A 86 -50.51 -16.91 29.62
CA LYS A 86 -50.74 -17.71 28.39
C LYS A 86 -51.65 -16.96 27.39
N GLN A 87 -51.48 -15.65 27.19
CA GLN A 87 -52.29 -14.93 26.21
C GLN A 87 -51.74 -15.13 24.82
N PHE A 88 -52.48 -15.81 23.96
CA PHE A 88 -52.10 -16.17 22.60
C PHE A 88 -51.80 -14.96 21.71
N ASP A 89 -52.38 -13.80 22.03
CA ASP A 89 -52.20 -12.57 21.26
C ASP A 89 -50.81 -11.97 21.42
N TYR A 90 -50.21 -11.97 22.63
CA TYR A 90 -48.83 -11.51 22.85
C TYR A 90 -47.80 -12.42 22.17
N ALA A 91 -47.98 -13.74 22.21
CA ALA A 91 -47.11 -14.68 21.52
C ALA A 91 -47.19 -14.49 20.01
N ARG A 92 -48.36 -14.22 19.45
CA ARG A 92 -48.56 -13.96 18.02
C ARG A 92 -47.94 -12.65 17.57
N GLU A 93 -47.97 -11.61 18.38
CA GLU A 93 -47.33 -10.32 18.10
C GLU A 93 -45.79 -10.40 18.23
N ALA A 94 -45.31 -11.11 19.25
CA ALA A 94 -43.88 -11.42 19.42
C ALA A 94 -43.32 -12.22 18.23
N LEU A 95 -44.02 -13.20 17.71
CA LEU A 95 -43.65 -13.97 16.52
C LEU A 95 -43.55 -13.11 15.25
N ARG A 96 -44.42 -12.09 15.11
CA ARG A 96 -44.30 -11.09 14.01
C ARG A 96 -43.07 -10.19 14.16
N SER A 97 -42.58 -10.09 15.38
CA SER A 97 -41.46 -9.21 15.75
C SER A 97 -40.07 -9.91 15.78
N ASN A 98 -39.88 -11.04 15.08
CA ASN A 98 -38.59 -11.78 14.98
C ASN A 98 -37.97 -12.11 16.36
N VAL A 99 -38.79 -12.50 17.34
CA VAL A 99 -38.38 -12.99 18.64
C VAL A 99 -37.88 -14.42 18.46
N VAL A 100 -36.76 -14.75 19.09
CA VAL A 100 -36.14 -16.09 18.95
C VAL A 100 -36.93 -17.12 19.76
N ASP A 101 -37.39 -16.71 20.94
CA ASP A 101 -38.25 -17.59 21.79
C ASP A 101 -39.14 -16.80 22.73
N TYR A 102 -40.23 -17.48 23.18
CA TYR A 102 -41.21 -16.96 24.13
C TYR A 102 -41.39 -17.95 25.28
N LEU A 103 -40.99 -17.55 26.48
CA LEU A 103 -41.00 -18.39 27.67
C LEU A 103 -42.09 -18.00 28.66
N LEU A 104 -42.69 -18.98 29.34
CA LEU A 104 -43.68 -18.73 30.36
C LEU A 104 -43.06 -18.73 31.78
N LYS A 105 -43.52 -17.82 32.65
CA LYS A 105 -43.24 -17.90 34.09
C LYS A 105 -44.11 -19.03 34.72
N PRO A 106 -43.61 -19.90 35.63
CA PRO A 106 -42.26 -19.85 36.18
C PRO A 106 -41.19 -20.33 35.20
N ILE A 107 -40.04 -19.66 35.17
CA ILE A 107 -38.97 -19.91 34.22
C ILE A 107 -38.35 -21.31 34.46
N ASN A 108 -38.42 -22.14 33.45
CA ASN A 108 -37.74 -23.43 33.47
C ASN A 108 -36.33 -23.28 32.94
N LYS A 109 -35.34 -23.86 33.67
CA LYS A 109 -33.94 -23.82 33.32
C LYS A 109 -33.67 -24.38 31.92
N GLU A 110 -34.28 -25.54 31.62
CA GLU A 110 -34.02 -26.24 30.36
C GLU A 110 -34.57 -25.46 29.15
N GLU A 111 -35.75 -24.85 29.29
CA GLU A 111 -36.38 -24.01 28.27
C GLU A 111 -35.53 -22.75 28.02
N LEU A 112 -35.12 -22.05 29.11
CA LEU A 112 -34.27 -20.87 29.00
C LEU A 112 -32.91 -21.21 28.35
N GLU A 113 -32.26 -22.30 28.76
CA GLU A 113 -31.01 -22.74 28.20
C GLU A 113 -31.12 -23.09 26.71
N CYS A 114 -32.26 -23.71 26.31
CA CYS A 114 -32.58 -24.01 24.93
C CYS A 114 -32.73 -22.74 24.10
N ALA A 115 -33.46 -21.74 24.62
CA ALA A 115 -33.63 -20.45 23.97
C ALA A 115 -32.31 -19.69 23.80
N VAL A 116 -31.50 -19.62 24.86
CA VAL A 116 -30.17 -18.98 24.80
C VAL A 116 -29.26 -19.69 23.80
N ARG A 117 -29.28 -21.01 23.76
CA ARG A 117 -28.53 -21.80 22.77
C ARG A 117 -28.93 -21.45 21.34
N ARG A 118 -30.22 -21.36 21.03
CA ARG A 118 -30.70 -20.95 19.69
C ARG A 118 -30.22 -19.55 19.31
N VAL A 119 -30.24 -18.61 20.26
CA VAL A 119 -29.69 -17.27 20.03
C VAL A 119 -28.21 -17.34 19.74
N TYR A 120 -27.45 -18.11 20.53
CA TYR A 120 -25.99 -18.27 20.32
C TYR A 120 -25.69 -18.84 18.94
N GLU A 121 -26.39 -19.89 18.51
CA GLU A 121 -26.21 -20.50 17.20
C GLU A 121 -26.45 -19.49 16.07
N GLN A 122 -27.52 -18.67 16.15
CA GLN A 122 -27.80 -17.62 15.17
C GLN A 122 -26.75 -16.51 15.16
N LEU A 123 -26.29 -16.06 16.31
CA LEU A 123 -25.25 -15.02 16.41
C LEU A 123 -23.90 -15.54 15.92
N ALA A 124 -23.51 -16.75 16.30
CA ALA A 124 -22.29 -17.39 15.87
C ALA A 124 -22.26 -17.62 14.34
N GLU A 125 -23.37 -18.06 13.75
CA GLU A 125 -23.49 -18.23 12.30
C GLU A 125 -23.35 -16.87 11.56
N THR A 126 -24.01 -15.82 12.06
CA THR A 126 -23.91 -14.48 11.50
C THR A 126 -22.46 -13.97 11.56
N GLN A 127 -21.83 -14.09 12.71
CA GLN A 127 -20.43 -13.66 12.91
C GLN A 127 -19.45 -14.45 12.03
N GLN A 128 -19.66 -15.76 11.86
CA GLN A 128 -18.85 -16.58 11.00
C GLN A 128 -18.98 -16.18 9.52
N ARG A 129 -20.20 -15.89 9.07
CA ARG A 129 -20.43 -15.37 7.70
C ARG A 129 -19.74 -14.03 7.47
N GLU A 130 -19.87 -13.09 8.42
CA GLU A 130 -19.19 -11.80 8.33
C GLU A 130 -17.66 -11.94 8.29
N ASN A 131 -17.09 -12.80 9.12
CA ASN A 131 -15.66 -13.06 9.14
C ASN A 131 -15.18 -13.69 7.81
N SER A 132 -15.92 -14.68 7.29
CA SER A 132 -15.60 -15.30 5.99
C SER A 132 -15.67 -14.29 4.85
N LEU A 133 -16.66 -13.38 4.83
CA LEU A 133 -16.75 -12.32 3.83
C LEU A 133 -15.57 -11.34 3.94
N LYS A 134 -15.15 -11.00 5.16
CA LYS A 134 -13.96 -10.15 5.39
C LYS A 134 -12.67 -10.83 4.90
N GLU A 135 -12.50 -12.12 5.20
CA GLU A 135 -11.34 -12.89 4.73
C GLU A 135 -11.28 -12.98 3.20
N ILE A 136 -12.41 -13.26 2.56
CA ILE A 136 -12.52 -13.26 1.10
C ILE A 136 -12.17 -11.89 0.52
N SER A 137 -12.69 -10.81 1.11
CA SER A 137 -12.38 -9.44 0.70
C SER A 137 -10.88 -9.13 0.80
N ILE A 138 -10.23 -9.52 1.90
CA ILE A 138 -8.78 -9.33 2.10
C ILE A 138 -7.97 -10.12 1.06
N GLN A 139 -8.38 -11.37 0.77
CA GLN A 139 -7.70 -12.20 -0.23
C GLN A 139 -7.86 -11.64 -1.65
N LEU A 140 -9.05 -11.15 -2.00
CA LEU A 140 -9.30 -10.51 -3.29
C LEU A 140 -8.47 -9.23 -3.45
N ASP A 141 -8.40 -8.39 -2.41
CA ASP A 141 -7.59 -7.18 -2.41
C ASP A 141 -6.09 -7.49 -2.53
N ALA A 142 -5.60 -8.52 -1.86
CA ALA A 142 -4.22 -8.97 -1.98
C ALA A 142 -3.90 -9.49 -3.40
N GLY A 143 -4.80 -10.28 -3.98
CA GLY A 143 -4.69 -10.76 -5.36
C GLY A 143 -4.67 -9.60 -6.36
N ARG A 144 -5.57 -8.62 -6.21
CA ARG A 144 -5.61 -7.42 -7.04
C ARG A 144 -4.32 -6.60 -6.95
N LYS A 145 -3.80 -6.36 -5.75
CA LYS A 145 -2.53 -5.65 -5.55
C LYS A 145 -1.35 -6.38 -6.19
N GLN A 146 -1.32 -7.70 -6.11
CA GLN A 146 -0.27 -8.51 -6.76
C GLN A 146 -0.35 -8.40 -8.30
N ALA A 147 -1.54 -8.50 -8.89
CA ALA A 147 -1.75 -8.34 -10.32
C ALA A 147 -1.33 -6.92 -10.80
N GLN A 148 -1.70 -5.89 -10.06
CA GLN A 148 -1.32 -4.51 -10.35
C GLN A 148 0.20 -4.29 -10.24
N LYS A 149 0.88 -4.93 -9.29
CA LYS A 149 2.34 -4.89 -9.21
C LYS A 149 2.97 -5.49 -10.47
N ILE A 150 2.48 -6.63 -10.94
CA ILE A 150 2.95 -7.27 -12.18
C ILE A 150 2.70 -6.35 -13.38
N PHE A 151 1.55 -5.67 -13.43
CA PHE A 151 1.26 -4.66 -14.45
C PHE A 151 2.35 -3.59 -14.51
N PHE A 152 2.70 -2.98 -13.37
CA PHE A 152 3.76 -1.97 -13.31
C PHE A 152 5.11 -2.53 -13.75
N GLU A 153 5.44 -3.76 -13.34
CA GLU A 153 6.71 -4.39 -13.74
C GLU A 153 6.79 -4.58 -15.26
N HIS A 154 5.72 -5.04 -15.91
CA HIS A 154 5.67 -5.21 -17.36
C HIS A 154 5.73 -3.87 -18.10
N VAL A 155 4.95 -2.88 -17.68
CA VAL A 155 4.93 -1.54 -18.31
C VAL A 155 6.30 -0.85 -18.15
N LEU A 156 6.91 -0.91 -16.96
CA LEU A 156 8.20 -0.28 -16.70
C LEU A 156 9.37 -0.98 -17.42
N LYS A 157 9.26 -2.28 -17.71
CA LYS A 157 10.26 -3.04 -18.46
C LYS A 157 10.10 -2.92 -19.98
N GLY A 158 8.93 -2.50 -20.46
CA GLY A 158 8.62 -2.50 -21.88
C GLY A 158 8.51 -3.92 -22.44
N ASP A 159 7.83 -4.82 -21.72
CA ASP A 159 7.70 -6.22 -22.10
C ASP A 159 6.92 -6.36 -23.42
N ILE A 160 7.52 -7.05 -24.39
CA ILE A 160 6.94 -7.28 -25.72
C ILE A 160 5.68 -8.16 -25.64
N SER A 161 5.56 -8.99 -24.59
CA SER A 161 4.41 -9.85 -24.36
C SER A 161 3.20 -9.14 -23.74
N PHE A 162 3.30 -7.82 -23.51
CA PHE A 162 2.23 -7.03 -22.90
C PHE A 162 1.01 -6.97 -23.82
N PRO A 163 -0.21 -7.18 -23.28
CA PRO A 163 -1.42 -7.17 -24.10
C PRO A 163 -1.66 -5.83 -24.84
N CYS A 164 -2.14 -5.91 -26.08
CA CYS A 164 -2.42 -4.73 -26.89
C CYS A 164 -3.84 -4.17 -26.70
N GLU A 165 -4.73 -4.93 -26.07
CA GLU A 165 -6.14 -4.59 -25.91
C GLU A 165 -6.49 -4.31 -24.45
N LEU A 166 -7.26 -3.25 -24.20
CA LEU A 166 -7.70 -2.89 -22.85
C LEU A 166 -8.48 -4.01 -22.15
N PHE A 167 -9.27 -4.77 -22.90
CA PHE A 167 -10.03 -5.90 -22.35
C PHE A 167 -9.08 -6.95 -21.75
N SER A 168 -8.08 -7.36 -22.50
CA SER A 168 -7.09 -8.35 -22.06
C SER A 168 -6.27 -7.86 -20.88
N ILE A 169 -5.92 -6.55 -20.86
CA ILE A 169 -5.23 -5.91 -19.72
C ILE A 169 -6.11 -5.96 -18.47
N ASN A 170 -7.39 -5.58 -18.61
CA ASN A 170 -8.33 -5.57 -17.50
C ASN A 170 -8.53 -6.94 -16.89
N GLU A 171 -8.64 -8.00 -17.70
CA GLU A 171 -8.73 -9.38 -17.21
C GLU A 171 -7.44 -9.84 -16.53
N GLN A 172 -6.29 -9.64 -17.18
CA GLN A 172 -5.01 -10.16 -16.70
C GLN A 172 -4.52 -9.48 -15.43
N TYR A 173 -4.75 -8.16 -15.32
CA TYR A 173 -4.22 -7.36 -14.20
C TYR A 173 -5.29 -6.87 -13.22
N LEU A 174 -6.53 -7.35 -13.36
CA LEU A 174 -7.67 -6.98 -12.51
C LEU A 174 -7.86 -5.46 -12.42
N THR A 175 -7.80 -4.80 -13.58
CA THR A 175 -8.00 -3.36 -13.75
C THR A 175 -9.37 -3.06 -14.38
N HIS A 176 -9.78 -1.78 -14.38
CA HIS A 176 -11.05 -1.33 -14.97
C HIS A 176 -10.82 -0.15 -15.93
N PHE A 177 -9.73 -0.21 -16.69
CA PHE A 177 -9.40 0.81 -17.66
C PHE A 177 -10.49 0.97 -18.72
N ARG A 178 -10.73 2.22 -19.07
CA ARG A 178 -11.69 2.62 -20.11
C ARG A 178 -10.97 3.41 -21.20
N PRO A 179 -11.53 3.47 -22.42
CA PRO A 179 -11.00 4.34 -23.47
C PRO A 179 -10.87 5.78 -22.97
N GLY A 180 -9.71 6.40 -23.18
CA GLY A 180 -9.39 7.73 -22.69
C GLY A 180 -7.89 7.99 -22.74
N ILE A 181 -7.44 8.94 -21.94
CA ILE A 181 -6.02 9.25 -21.78
C ILE A 181 -5.43 8.40 -20.68
N PHE A 182 -4.23 7.91 -20.93
CA PHE A 182 -3.38 7.24 -19.96
C PHE A 182 -2.12 8.05 -19.73
N GLN A 183 -1.69 8.13 -18.50
CA GLN A 183 -0.46 8.83 -18.13
C GLN A 183 0.15 8.22 -16.88
N MET A 184 1.48 8.13 -16.86
CA MET A 184 2.19 7.74 -15.65
C MET A 184 2.64 8.97 -14.86
N CYS A 185 2.57 8.86 -13.53
CA CYS A 185 3.05 9.87 -12.60
C CYS A 185 3.89 9.18 -11.53
N ALA A 186 4.91 9.87 -11.00
CA ALA A 186 5.67 9.41 -9.86
C ALA A 186 5.83 10.53 -8.82
N LEU A 187 5.56 10.21 -7.55
CA LEU A 187 5.87 11.03 -6.38
C LEU A 187 7.15 10.51 -5.74
N VAL A 188 8.14 11.35 -5.55
CA VAL A 188 9.43 11.00 -4.97
C VAL A 188 9.70 11.87 -3.76
N LEU A 189 10.20 11.28 -2.69
CA LEU A 189 10.77 12.00 -1.55
C LEU A 189 12.29 11.79 -1.53
N ASP A 190 13.01 12.83 -1.89
CA ASP A 190 14.46 12.84 -1.87
C ASP A 190 14.99 13.40 -0.55
N ALA A 191 16.03 12.76 -0.01
CA ALA A 191 16.72 13.18 1.21
C ALA A 191 18.15 13.56 0.89
N SER A 192 18.61 14.74 1.34
CA SER A 192 20.01 15.14 1.21
C SER A 192 20.91 14.23 2.06
N ALA A 193 22.23 14.23 1.75
CA ALA A 193 23.20 13.37 2.44
C ALA A 193 23.34 13.66 3.95
N ASN A 194 22.88 14.81 4.43
CA ASN A 194 23.07 15.29 5.79
C ASN A 194 21.85 15.09 6.70
N THR A 195 20.80 14.38 6.26
CA THR A 195 19.63 14.10 7.10
C THR A 195 19.94 12.92 8.04
N SER A 196 20.19 13.22 9.31
CA SER A 196 20.53 12.25 10.36
C SER A 196 19.37 11.36 10.83
N ASP A 197 18.11 11.68 10.47
CA ASP A 197 16.89 10.99 10.95
C ASP A 197 16.05 10.34 9.84
N SER A 198 16.70 9.94 8.74
CA SER A 198 16.01 9.49 7.51
C SER A 198 15.33 8.11 7.60
N GLY A 199 15.66 7.29 8.60
CA GLY A 199 15.25 5.89 8.61
C GLY A 199 13.75 5.65 8.85
N LYS A 200 13.11 6.44 9.72
CA LYS A 200 11.68 6.29 10.06
C LYS A 200 10.81 7.41 9.50
N THR A 201 11.33 8.63 9.44
CA THR A 201 10.59 9.82 9.04
C THR A 201 10.26 9.84 7.54
N VAL A 202 11.21 9.46 6.68
CA VAL A 202 11.01 9.44 5.22
C VAL A 202 9.87 8.51 4.77
N PRO A 203 9.80 7.24 5.22
CA PRO A 203 8.70 6.36 4.84
C PRO A 203 7.32 6.86 5.29
N LEU A 204 7.22 7.46 6.49
CA LEU A 204 5.95 7.99 7.00
C LEU A 204 5.46 9.20 6.20
N LEU A 205 6.35 10.16 5.93
CA LEU A 205 6.02 11.34 5.12
C LEU A 205 5.62 10.96 3.69
N LEU A 206 6.33 10.00 3.09
CA LEU A 206 5.96 9.51 1.75
C LEU A 206 4.61 8.80 1.78
N MET A 207 4.33 8.00 2.80
CA MET A 207 3.06 7.30 2.94
C MET A 207 1.89 8.28 3.08
N GLU A 208 2.03 9.32 3.90
CA GLU A 208 1.02 10.37 4.07
C GLU A 208 0.79 11.13 2.75
N ALA A 209 1.85 11.64 2.15
CA ALA A 209 1.78 12.38 0.88
C ALA A 209 1.18 11.53 -0.24
N ARG A 210 1.58 10.27 -0.34
CA ARG A 210 1.04 9.31 -1.30
C ARG A 210 -0.46 9.09 -1.13
N THR A 211 -0.93 8.89 0.11
CA THR A 211 -2.34 8.63 0.41
C THR A 211 -3.22 9.82 0.01
N VAL A 212 -2.78 11.03 0.33
CA VAL A 212 -3.50 12.27 -0.05
C VAL A 212 -3.51 12.45 -1.56
N LEU A 213 -2.37 12.22 -2.24
CA LEU A 213 -2.30 12.31 -3.70
C LEU A 213 -3.18 11.26 -4.37
N PHE A 214 -3.13 10.03 -3.92
CA PHE A 214 -3.94 8.94 -4.46
C PHE A 214 -5.44 9.25 -4.39
N SER A 215 -5.93 9.74 -3.24
CA SER A 215 -7.33 10.14 -3.09
C SER A 215 -7.72 11.26 -4.06
N ALA A 216 -6.87 12.28 -4.22
CA ALA A 216 -7.13 13.37 -5.16
C ALA A 216 -7.12 12.91 -6.62
N LEU A 217 -6.26 11.96 -6.98
CA LEU A 217 -6.22 11.36 -8.32
C LEU A 217 -7.42 10.46 -8.58
N GLN A 218 -7.92 9.73 -7.58
CA GLN A 218 -9.15 8.93 -7.71
C GLN A 218 -10.39 9.77 -8.01
N GLU A 219 -10.48 11.00 -7.47
CA GLU A 219 -11.59 11.92 -7.79
C GLU A 219 -11.51 12.46 -9.24
N LEU A 220 -10.30 12.53 -9.79
CA LEU A 220 -10.06 13.05 -11.14
C LEU A 220 -10.17 11.97 -12.21
N CYS A 221 -9.67 10.77 -11.92
CA CYS A 221 -9.47 9.69 -12.89
C CYS A 221 -10.62 8.68 -12.87
N MET A 222 -10.84 8.02 -14.00
CA MET A 222 -11.73 6.84 -14.10
C MET A 222 -11.13 5.64 -13.37
N GLU A 223 -9.81 5.48 -13.45
CA GLU A 223 -9.05 4.52 -12.66
C GLU A 223 -7.67 5.06 -12.34
N THR A 224 -7.19 4.73 -11.13
CA THR A 224 -5.84 5.05 -10.66
C THR A 224 -5.24 3.81 -10.03
N LEU A 225 -4.12 3.35 -10.58
CA LEU A 225 -3.31 2.30 -9.96
C LEU A 225 -2.13 2.93 -9.23
N GLU A 226 -1.69 2.29 -8.16
CA GLU A 226 -0.49 2.71 -7.44
C GLU A 226 0.49 1.56 -7.21
N TYR A 227 1.78 1.88 -7.25
CA TYR A 227 2.87 0.97 -6.91
C TYR A 227 3.99 1.75 -6.23
N THR A 228 4.47 1.26 -5.10
CA THR A 228 5.56 1.91 -4.35
C THR A 228 6.82 1.07 -4.39
N TYR A 229 7.93 1.71 -4.74
CA TYR A 229 9.27 1.13 -4.70
C TYR A 229 10.21 2.09 -3.94
N LYS A 230 10.66 1.67 -2.75
CA LYS A 230 11.50 2.48 -1.85
C LYS A 230 10.85 3.86 -1.55
N ASN A 231 11.52 4.94 -1.97
CA ASN A 231 11.09 6.33 -1.79
C ASN A 231 10.30 6.91 -2.97
N ILE A 232 9.81 6.06 -3.87
CA ILE A 232 9.06 6.44 -5.07
C ILE A 232 7.71 5.76 -5.06
N SER A 233 6.65 6.54 -5.25
CA SER A 233 5.31 6.03 -5.50
C SER A 233 4.93 6.32 -6.95
N PHE A 234 4.71 5.26 -7.70
CA PHE A 234 4.25 5.31 -9.10
C PHE A 234 2.73 5.26 -9.13
N PHE A 235 2.15 6.05 -10.04
CA PHE A 235 0.73 6.04 -10.33
C PHE A 235 0.54 5.84 -11.83
N PHE A 236 -0.43 4.99 -12.18
CA PHE A 236 -0.90 4.86 -13.55
C PHE A 236 -2.32 5.39 -13.61
N LEU A 237 -2.52 6.42 -14.40
CA LEU A 237 -3.74 7.24 -14.46
C LEU A 237 -4.50 6.95 -15.73
N ASN A 238 -5.82 6.71 -15.62
CA ASN A 238 -6.73 6.66 -16.75
C ASN A 238 -7.85 7.69 -16.54
N TYR A 239 -7.96 8.67 -17.44
CA TYR A 239 -8.91 9.78 -17.32
C TYR A 239 -9.44 10.24 -18.68
N THR A 240 -10.51 11.04 -18.67
CA THR A 240 -11.10 11.58 -19.90
C THR A 240 -10.35 12.81 -20.40
N VAL A 241 -10.51 13.14 -21.68
CA VAL A 241 -9.84 14.31 -22.31
C VAL A 241 -10.19 15.61 -21.57
N GLU A 242 -11.44 15.77 -21.11
CA GLU A 242 -11.91 16.96 -20.41
C GLU A 242 -11.19 17.17 -19.05
N LYS A 243 -10.67 16.10 -18.46
CA LYS A 243 -9.96 16.15 -17.18
C LYS A 243 -8.47 16.43 -17.33
N GLN A 244 -7.92 16.42 -18.53
CA GLN A 244 -6.49 16.60 -18.78
C GLN A 244 -5.95 17.91 -18.20
N GLU A 245 -6.66 19.03 -18.42
CA GLU A 245 -6.24 20.33 -17.91
C GLU A 245 -6.31 20.44 -16.38
N SER A 246 -7.11 19.62 -15.74
CA SER A 246 -7.28 19.60 -14.27
C SER A 246 -6.14 18.88 -13.55
N LEU A 247 -5.37 18.03 -14.20
CA LEU A 247 -4.33 17.20 -13.56
C LEU A 247 -3.17 18.06 -13.01
N LEU A 248 -2.62 18.95 -13.83
CA LEU A 248 -1.48 19.80 -13.41
C LEU A 248 -1.79 20.69 -12.19
N PRO A 249 -2.94 21.38 -12.12
CA PRO A 249 -3.35 22.11 -10.91
C PRO A 249 -3.42 21.24 -9.65
N VAL A 250 -3.97 20.01 -9.76
CA VAL A 250 -4.05 19.06 -8.63
C VAL A 250 -2.66 18.69 -8.13
N LEU A 251 -1.74 18.36 -9.05
CA LEU A 251 -0.37 17.98 -8.71
C LEU A 251 0.41 19.14 -8.08
N LYS A 252 0.27 20.37 -8.60
CA LYS A 252 0.91 21.58 -8.05
C LYS A 252 0.42 21.87 -6.63
N LYS A 253 -0.90 21.85 -6.41
CA LYS A 253 -1.49 22.02 -5.09
C LYS A 253 -1.00 20.99 -4.09
N HIS A 254 -0.88 19.74 -4.52
CA HIS A 254 -0.35 18.66 -3.69
C HIS A 254 1.12 18.90 -3.30
N LEU A 255 1.97 19.31 -4.25
CA LEU A 255 3.36 19.67 -3.97
C LEU A 255 3.49 20.81 -2.97
N GLU A 256 2.69 21.86 -3.08
CA GLU A 256 2.67 22.97 -2.11
C GLU A 256 2.33 22.47 -0.69
N ASN A 257 1.40 21.53 -0.56
CA ASN A 257 1.06 20.93 0.73
C ASN A 257 2.23 20.08 1.27
N CYS A 258 2.87 19.28 0.42
CA CYS A 258 4.05 18.49 0.78
C CYS A 258 5.21 19.39 1.24
N GLU A 259 5.45 20.51 0.56
CA GLU A 259 6.48 21.48 0.95
C GLU A 259 6.21 22.11 2.33
N ARG A 260 4.95 22.40 2.63
CA ARG A 260 4.57 22.87 3.99
C ARG A 260 4.86 21.84 5.06
N SER A 261 4.57 20.56 4.79
CA SER A 261 4.83 19.45 5.72
C SER A 261 6.33 19.22 5.93
N THR A 262 7.14 19.39 4.89
CA THR A 262 8.60 19.16 4.95
C THR A 262 9.42 20.36 5.43
N LYS A 263 8.85 21.56 5.57
CA LYS A 263 9.57 22.75 6.07
C LYS A 263 10.33 22.54 7.39
N LYS A 264 9.85 21.64 8.24
CA LYS A 264 10.47 21.30 9.54
C LYS A 264 11.66 20.34 9.41
N PHE A 265 11.86 19.75 8.24
CA PHE A 265 12.87 18.73 8.00
C PHE A 265 13.86 19.23 6.96
N ALA A 266 15.00 19.74 7.42
CA ALA A 266 16.04 20.22 6.51
C ALA A 266 16.55 19.10 5.61
N GLY A 267 16.63 19.35 4.31
CA GLY A 267 17.19 18.42 3.33
C GLY A 267 16.21 17.39 2.76
N LEU A 268 14.90 17.47 3.08
CA LEU A 268 13.87 16.68 2.41
C LEU A 268 13.19 17.50 1.31
N SER A 269 12.92 16.86 0.17
CA SER A 269 12.26 17.51 -0.96
C SER A 269 11.38 16.52 -1.71
N PHE A 270 10.11 16.91 -1.91
CA PHE A 270 9.21 16.18 -2.80
C PHE A 270 9.38 16.64 -4.25
N HIS A 271 9.32 15.66 -5.14
CA HIS A 271 9.25 15.87 -6.58
C HIS A 271 8.11 15.05 -7.16
N ILE A 272 7.42 15.61 -8.15
CA ILE A 272 6.47 14.88 -8.99
C ILE A 272 7.02 14.86 -10.41
N CYS A 273 7.08 13.66 -11.00
CA CYS A 273 7.46 13.45 -12.39
C CYS A 273 6.26 12.93 -13.17
N LEU A 274 6.03 13.47 -14.36
CA LEU A 274 5.02 13.01 -15.29
C LEU A 274 5.66 12.34 -16.50
N GLY A 275 5.04 11.27 -17.01
CA GLY A 275 5.33 10.70 -18.31
C GLY A 275 4.54 11.37 -19.42
N SER A 276 4.82 10.99 -20.66
CA SER A 276 4.06 11.38 -21.83
C SER A 276 2.62 10.86 -21.76
N LEU A 277 1.71 11.55 -22.42
CA LEU A 277 0.34 11.10 -22.63
C LEU A 277 0.31 9.96 -23.64
N CYS A 278 -0.56 8.99 -23.44
CA CYS A 278 -0.88 7.97 -24.44
C CYS A 278 -2.37 7.61 -24.40
N ASN A 279 -2.87 7.11 -25.53
CA ASN A 279 -4.28 6.77 -25.69
C ASN A 279 -4.48 5.27 -25.95
N GLU A 280 -3.40 4.54 -26.17
CA GLU A 280 -3.42 3.13 -26.55
C GLU A 280 -2.43 2.31 -25.72
N PRO A 281 -2.75 1.04 -25.39
CA PRO A 281 -1.89 0.16 -24.60
C PRO A 281 -0.49 -0.03 -25.19
N LEU A 282 -0.35 -0.07 -26.51
CA LEU A 282 0.95 -0.20 -27.19
C LEU A 282 1.95 0.91 -26.82
N SER A 283 1.45 2.08 -26.41
CA SER A 283 2.27 3.22 -26.02
C SER A 283 2.54 3.32 -24.49
N PHE A 284 2.09 2.34 -23.69
CA PHE A 284 2.30 2.37 -22.24
C PHE A 284 3.78 2.30 -21.86
N SER A 285 4.58 1.52 -22.60
CA SER A 285 6.02 1.44 -22.40
C SER A 285 6.75 2.75 -22.73
N ASP A 286 6.26 3.48 -23.75
CA ASP A 286 6.83 4.78 -24.11
C ASP A 286 6.49 5.84 -23.05
N ALA A 287 5.26 5.82 -22.53
CA ALA A 287 4.86 6.67 -21.42
C ALA A 287 5.69 6.38 -20.15
N ALA A 288 5.96 5.11 -19.86
CA ALA A 288 6.82 4.70 -18.77
C ALA A 288 8.28 5.14 -18.99
N SER A 289 8.82 4.95 -20.19
CA SER A 289 10.16 5.37 -20.54
C SER A 289 10.34 6.90 -20.40
N SER A 290 9.33 7.68 -20.79
CA SER A 290 9.37 9.14 -20.63
C SER A 290 9.31 9.55 -19.15
N LEU A 291 8.50 8.88 -18.32
CA LEU A 291 8.48 9.08 -16.87
C LEU A 291 9.85 8.77 -16.24
N ILE A 292 10.45 7.65 -16.62
CA ILE A 292 11.78 7.27 -16.14
C ILE A 292 12.80 8.35 -16.49
N LYS A 293 12.78 8.90 -17.70
CA LYS A 293 13.67 10.01 -18.08
C LYS A 293 13.48 11.24 -17.17
N CYS A 294 12.22 11.61 -16.83
CA CYS A 294 11.95 12.68 -15.87
C CYS A 294 12.51 12.36 -14.48
N LEU A 295 12.30 11.14 -14.00
CA LEU A 295 12.85 10.67 -12.72
C LEU A 295 14.38 10.73 -12.67
N LEU A 296 15.04 10.37 -13.76
CA LEU A 296 16.50 10.38 -13.87
C LEU A 296 17.06 11.81 -13.91
N SER A 297 16.31 12.74 -14.48
CA SER A 297 16.73 14.16 -14.60
C SER A 297 16.46 14.99 -13.35
N ARG A 298 15.63 14.50 -12.39
CA ARG A 298 15.19 15.28 -11.22
C ARG A 298 16.34 15.83 -10.37
N THR A 299 17.46 15.12 -10.31
CA THR A 299 18.64 15.56 -9.55
C THR A 299 19.46 16.64 -10.26
N ALA A 300 19.41 16.67 -11.59
CA ALA A 300 19.97 17.75 -12.39
C ALA A 300 19.07 19.01 -12.31
N LEU A 301 17.76 18.81 -12.31
CA LEU A 301 16.75 19.84 -12.26
C LEU A 301 16.16 20.01 -10.84
N TRP A 302 17.00 19.98 -9.82
CA TRP A 302 16.62 19.97 -8.39
C TRP A 302 15.66 21.08 -7.98
N ASN A 303 15.78 22.25 -8.59
CA ASN A 303 14.91 23.39 -8.29
C ASN A 303 13.48 23.22 -8.84
N LYS A 304 13.28 22.32 -9.81
CA LYS A 304 11.97 22.02 -10.36
C LYS A 304 11.34 20.88 -9.59
N LYS A 305 10.21 21.13 -8.97
CA LYS A 305 9.48 20.14 -8.15
C LYS A 305 8.49 19.32 -8.95
N LEU A 306 7.99 19.85 -10.06
CA LEU A 306 7.16 19.16 -11.03
C LEU A 306 7.91 19.09 -12.35
N LEU A 307 8.23 17.86 -12.80
CA LEU A 307 8.95 17.61 -14.04
C LEU A 307 8.05 16.93 -15.07
N THR A 308 8.13 17.44 -16.30
CA THR A 308 7.43 16.91 -17.46
C THR A 308 8.42 16.62 -18.59
N PRO A 309 8.09 15.77 -19.57
CA PRO A 309 8.99 15.45 -20.69
C PRO A 309 9.44 16.67 -21.51
N SER A 310 8.61 17.72 -21.58
CA SER A 310 8.93 18.97 -22.30
C SER A 310 10.07 19.77 -21.70
N GLU A 311 10.45 19.49 -20.46
CA GLU A 311 11.52 20.21 -19.73
C GLU A 311 12.87 19.50 -19.83
N LEU A 312 12.93 18.36 -20.54
CA LEU A 312 14.16 17.61 -20.70
C LEU A 312 14.98 18.15 -21.87
N HIS A 313 16.27 18.36 -21.61
CA HIS A 313 17.26 18.79 -22.61
C HIS A 313 18.30 17.69 -22.81
N ALA A 314 18.83 17.57 -24.01
CA ALA A 314 19.85 16.59 -24.33
C ALA A 314 20.94 17.19 -25.22
N ALA A 315 22.21 17.06 -24.79
CA ALA A 315 23.41 17.41 -25.52
C ALA A 315 24.38 16.19 -25.55
N PRO A 316 24.19 15.27 -26.52
CA PRO A 316 24.89 13.99 -26.55
C PRO A 316 26.41 14.10 -26.56
N GLU A 317 26.96 15.15 -27.17
CA GLU A 317 28.38 15.41 -27.29
C GLU A 317 29.11 15.64 -25.95
N LEU A 318 28.40 16.17 -24.95
CA LEU A 318 28.98 16.44 -23.64
C LEU A 318 29.42 15.15 -22.91
N LEU A 319 28.67 14.07 -23.11
CA LEU A 319 29.01 12.77 -22.50
C LEU A 319 30.40 12.28 -22.90
N ASN A 320 30.71 12.32 -24.19
CA ASN A 320 32.02 11.86 -24.69
C ASN A 320 33.16 12.71 -24.14
N THR A 321 32.98 14.03 -24.07
CA THR A 321 33.96 14.95 -23.50
C THR A 321 34.28 14.62 -22.03
N ILE A 322 33.27 14.24 -21.25
CA ILE A 322 33.45 13.88 -19.83
C ILE A 322 34.14 12.53 -19.68
N ILE A 323 33.75 11.55 -20.49
CA ILE A 323 34.31 10.20 -20.44
C ILE A 323 35.78 10.24 -20.87
N ASP A 324 36.10 10.91 -21.98
CA ASP A 324 37.44 10.97 -22.52
C ASP A 324 38.44 11.62 -21.55
N TYR A 325 37.98 12.54 -20.70
CA TYR A 325 38.77 13.18 -19.65
C TYR A 325 39.46 12.17 -18.68
N ARG A 326 38.85 11.02 -18.38
CA ARG A 326 39.40 10.01 -17.46
C ARG A 326 39.43 8.60 -18.03
N LYS A 327 39.27 8.44 -19.35
CA LYS A 327 39.14 7.15 -20.03
C LYS A 327 40.33 6.22 -19.78
N GLU A 328 41.54 6.73 -19.97
CA GLU A 328 42.77 5.95 -19.78
C GLU A 328 42.99 5.63 -18.30
N ALA A 329 42.86 6.62 -17.43
CA ALA A 329 43.01 6.43 -15.99
C ALA A 329 42.05 5.37 -15.44
N LEU A 330 40.77 5.40 -15.84
CA LEU A 330 39.77 4.41 -15.45
C LEU A 330 40.10 3.02 -16.00
N SER A 331 40.56 2.92 -17.26
CA SER A 331 40.95 1.64 -17.85
C SER A 331 42.17 1.02 -17.14
N ASN A 332 43.18 1.81 -16.80
CA ASN A 332 44.35 1.37 -16.04
C ASN A 332 43.98 0.97 -14.60
N ALA A 333 43.10 1.73 -13.97
CA ALA A 333 42.64 1.42 -12.63
C ALA A 333 41.80 0.11 -12.58
N LEU A 334 40.98 -0.16 -13.59
CA LEU A 334 40.25 -1.44 -13.74
C LEU A 334 41.25 -2.58 -13.96
N ALA A 335 42.23 -2.42 -14.89
CA ALA A 335 43.24 -3.43 -15.19
C ALA A 335 44.11 -3.80 -13.96
N SER A 336 44.40 -2.82 -13.10
CA SER A 336 45.13 -3.05 -11.85
C SER A 336 44.27 -3.39 -10.65
N LEU A 337 42.97 -3.48 -10.82
CA LEU A 337 41.96 -3.69 -9.75
C LEU A 337 42.11 -2.70 -8.58
N ASN A 338 42.55 -1.48 -8.88
CA ASN A 338 42.77 -0.43 -7.89
C ASN A 338 41.45 0.29 -7.54
N GLU A 339 40.75 -0.19 -6.50
CA GLU A 339 39.46 0.34 -6.07
C GLU A 339 39.50 1.84 -5.78
N SER A 340 40.56 2.33 -5.12
CA SER A 340 40.63 3.73 -4.72
C SER A 340 40.75 4.67 -5.94
N GLU A 341 41.48 4.26 -6.96
CA GLU A 341 41.63 5.01 -8.21
C GLU A 341 40.36 4.93 -9.07
N ILE A 342 39.72 3.76 -9.14
CA ILE A 342 38.41 3.62 -9.80
C ILE A 342 37.39 4.58 -9.18
N ARG A 343 37.30 4.59 -7.86
CA ARG A 343 36.42 5.49 -7.11
C ARG A 343 36.73 6.96 -7.39
N ARG A 344 38.00 7.32 -7.45
CA ARG A 344 38.43 8.68 -7.76
C ARG A 344 38.03 9.08 -9.18
N CYS A 345 38.26 8.25 -10.18
CA CYS A 345 37.90 8.51 -11.57
C CYS A 345 36.38 8.72 -11.73
N ILE A 346 35.57 7.87 -11.11
CA ILE A 346 34.08 8.00 -11.12
C ILE A 346 33.69 9.34 -10.51
N LYS A 347 34.18 9.68 -9.31
CA LYS A 347 33.89 10.93 -8.64
C LYS A 347 34.27 12.17 -9.46
N ASP A 348 35.43 12.17 -10.09
CA ASP A 348 35.89 13.28 -10.91
C ASP A 348 35.02 13.50 -12.14
N MET A 349 34.57 12.41 -12.81
CA MET A 349 33.66 12.49 -13.94
C MET A 349 32.31 13.10 -13.53
N TYR A 350 31.71 12.67 -12.41
CA TYR A 350 30.48 13.25 -11.92
C TYR A 350 30.63 14.71 -11.47
N SER A 351 31.76 15.06 -10.87
CA SER A 351 32.03 16.44 -10.50
C SER A 351 32.13 17.35 -11.73
N ARG A 352 32.74 16.86 -12.82
CA ARG A 352 32.82 17.61 -14.08
C ARG A 352 31.46 17.72 -14.77
N ALA A 353 30.67 16.66 -14.78
CA ALA A 353 29.32 16.67 -15.32
C ALA A 353 28.40 17.71 -14.62
N TYR A 354 28.62 17.99 -13.34
CA TYR A 354 27.85 18.98 -12.58
C TYR A 354 27.81 20.38 -13.23
N TYR A 355 28.91 20.82 -13.82
CA TYR A 355 29.01 22.16 -14.38
C TYR A 355 28.31 22.37 -15.72
N VAL A 356 27.85 21.28 -16.37
CA VAL A 356 27.18 21.32 -17.67
C VAL A 356 25.79 20.67 -17.66
N LEU A 357 25.20 20.45 -16.48
CA LEU A 357 23.89 19.80 -16.32
C LEU A 357 22.73 20.60 -16.91
N GLU A 358 22.84 21.93 -16.97
CA GLU A 358 21.81 22.77 -17.56
C GLU A 358 21.66 22.54 -19.08
N GLU A 359 22.74 22.11 -19.74
CA GLU A 359 22.75 21.81 -21.19
C GLU A 359 22.25 20.40 -21.47
N ASP A 360 22.40 19.45 -20.52
CA ASP A 360 21.95 18.06 -20.63
C ASP A 360 21.41 17.51 -19.31
N SER A 361 20.11 17.54 -19.15
CA SER A 361 19.45 17.08 -17.94
C SER A 361 19.55 15.57 -17.69
N LEU A 362 19.88 14.78 -18.73
CA LEU A 362 20.09 13.34 -18.67
C LEU A 362 21.55 12.94 -18.52
N LEU A 363 22.47 13.89 -18.46
CA LEU A 363 23.91 13.63 -18.50
C LEU A 363 24.36 12.69 -17.37
N TYR A 364 23.88 12.88 -16.13
CA TYR A 364 24.22 11.99 -15.04
C TYR A 364 23.78 10.53 -15.29
N TYR A 365 22.61 10.34 -15.85
CA TYR A 365 22.12 9.00 -16.18
C TYR A 365 22.94 8.38 -17.32
N ARG A 366 23.18 9.13 -18.38
CA ARG A 366 23.97 8.65 -19.52
C ARG A 366 25.42 8.31 -19.11
N LEU A 367 26.01 9.13 -18.25
CA LEU A 367 27.31 8.85 -17.66
C LEU A 367 27.26 7.56 -16.82
N TYR A 368 26.24 7.39 -16.00
CA TYR A 368 26.02 6.20 -15.19
C TYR A 368 25.97 4.94 -16.07
N VAL A 369 25.13 4.94 -17.11
CA VAL A 369 24.98 3.81 -18.02
C VAL A 369 26.31 3.46 -18.71
N LYS A 370 27.04 4.46 -19.21
CA LYS A 370 28.32 4.23 -19.87
C LYS A 370 29.44 3.69 -18.94
N LEU A 371 29.45 4.16 -17.70
CA LEU A 371 30.38 3.62 -16.70
C LEU A 371 30.01 2.18 -16.31
N LEU A 372 28.70 1.90 -16.17
CA LEU A 372 28.19 0.56 -15.93
C LEU A 372 28.59 -0.43 -17.03
N GLU A 373 28.35 -0.06 -18.29
CA GLU A 373 28.72 -0.89 -19.44
C GLU A 373 30.20 -1.22 -19.41
N LYS A 374 31.06 -0.23 -19.14
CA LYS A 374 32.50 -0.42 -19.10
C LYS A 374 32.95 -1.30 -17.95
N ILE A 375 32.36 -1.12 -16.77
CA ILE A 375 32.64 -1.92 -15.58
C ILE A 375 32.16 -3.37 -15.80
N TYR A 376 30.93 -3.54 -16.28
CA TYR A 376 30.34 -4.84 -16.54
C TYR A 376 31.18 -5.65 -17.54
N LEU A 377 31.50 -5.08 -18.71
CA LEU A 377 32.29 -5.75 -19.75
C LEU A 377 33.64 -6.18 -19.22
N TYR A 378 34.32 -5.32 -18.47
CA TYR A 378 35.63 -5.68 -17.89
C TYR A 378 35.53 -6.89 -16.96
N PHE A 379 34.63 -6.89 -16.00
CA PHE A 379 34.47 -7.98 -15.02
C PHE A 379 33.85 -9.26 -15.62
N HIS A 380 33.03 -9.14 -16.66
CA HIS A 380 32.55 -10.26 -17.44
C HIS A 380 33.65 -10.96 -18.21
N ASP A 381 34.51 -10.17 -18.90
CA ASP A 381 35.60 -10.70 -19.70
C ASP A 381 36.66 -11.46 -18.87
N ILE A 382 36.87 -11.05 -17.62
CA ILE A 382 37.76 -11.77 -16.69
C ILE A 382 37.06 -12.88 -15.90
N GLY A 383 35.76 -13.18 -16.21
CA GLY A 383 35.00 -14.28 -15.64
C GLY A 383 34.53 -14.10 -14.18
N VAL A 384 34.47 -12.87 -13.69
CA VAL A 384 34.00 -12.53 -12.33
C VAL A 384 32.51 -12.30 -12.31
N CYS A 385 31.95 -11.67 -13.33
CA CYS A 385 30.52 -11.39 -13.43
C CYS A 385 29.80 -12.47 -14.25
N ASN A 386 28.96 -13.29 -13.61
CA ASN A 386 28.24 -14.40 -14.24
C ASN A 386 26.76 -14.07 -14.55
N GLU A 387 26.25 -12.90 -14.10
CA GLU A 387 24.89 -12.49 -14.45
C GLU A 387 24.82 -11.93 -15.88
N SER A 388 23.63 -12.01 -16.51
CA SER A 388 23.47 -11.43 -17.85
C SER A 388 23.56 -9.90 -17.80
N GLU A 389 24.00 -9.28 -18.88
CA GLU A 389 24.07 -7.82 -19.01
C GLU A 389 22.73 -7.15 -18.70
N THR A 390 21.63 -7.74 -19.16
CA THR A 390 20.28 -7.22 -18.93
C THR A 390 19.93 -7.23 -17.45
N ALA A 391 20.16 -8.33 -16.73
CA ALA A 391 19.90 -8.44 -15.31
C ALA A 391 20.74 -7.45 -14.48
N PHE A 392 22.02 -7.32 -14.84
CA PHE A 392 22.92 -6.35 -14.22
C PHE A 392 22.43 -4.91 -14.41
N LYS A 393 22.11 -4.51 -15.65
CA LYS A 393 21.60 -3.18 -15.98
C LYS A 393 20.28 -2.87 -15.26
N GLU A 394 19.38 -3.82 -15.22
CA GLU A 394 18.07 -3.65 -14.53
C GLU A 394 18.26 -3.42 -13.01
N ARG A 395 19.12 -4.22 -12.38
CA ARG A 395 19.43 -4.09 -10.96
C ARG A 395 20.04 -2.72 -10.65
N MET A 396 20.98 -2.28 -11.47
CA MET A 396 21.67 -1.02 -11.29
C MET A 396 20.78 0.19 -11.61
N LEU A 397 19.87 0.09 -12.59
CA LEU A 397 18.87 1.13 -12.87
C LEU A 397 17.95 1.34 -11.66
N LYS A 398 17.51 0.28 -11.00
CA LYS A 398 16.70 0.38 -9.77
C LYS A 398 17.45 1.13 -8.65
N LEU A 399 18.76 0.91 -8.53
CA LEU A 399 19.60 1.63 -7.58
C LEU A 399 19.73 3.11 -7.97
N TYR A 400 19.92 3.41 -9.24
CA TYR A 400 20.01 4.79 -9.74
C TYR A 400 18.72 5.57 -9.48
N ILE A 401 17.57 5.03 -9.88
CA ILE A 401 16.27 5.70 -9.72
C ILE A 401 15.99 6.01 -8.23
N SER A 402 16.40 5.14 -7.33
CA SER A 402 16.17 5.32 -5.88
C SER A 402 17.22 6.25 -5.22
N ALA A 403 18.28 6.62 -5.91
CA ALA A 403 19.28 7.52 -5.37
C ALA A 403 18.80 8.98 -5.47
N SER A 404 19.03 9.76 -4.41
CA SER A 404 18.55 11.15 -4.26
C SER A 404 19.61 12.21 -4.54
N SER A 405 20.83 11.80 -4.95
CA SER A 405 21.90 12.75 -5.25
C SER A 405 22.97 12.14 -6.18
N PRO A 406 23.71 12.97 -6.93
CA PRO A 406 24.84 12.53 -7.77
C PRO A 406 25.91 11.76 -7.00
N GLN A 407 26.17 12.14 -5.75
CA GLN A 407 27.13 11.47 -4.89
C GLN A 407 26.69 10.03 -4.59
N LYS A 408 25.38 9.79 -4.42
CA LYS A 408 24.85 8.44 -4.25
C LYS A 408 24.93 7.60 -5.52
N TYR A 409 24.86 8.21 -6.73
CA TYR A 409 25.11 7.51 -7.98
C TYR A 409 26.56 7.04 -8.07
N ALA A 410 27.50 7.96 -7.85
CA ALA A 410 28.92 7.63 -7.84
C ALA A 410 29.25 6.57 -6.77
N ALA A 411 28.64 6.69 -5.58
CA ALA A 411 28.82 5.73 -4.50
C ALA A 411 28.27 4.34 -4.85
N SER A 412 27.09 4.24 -5.49
CA SER A 412 26.52 2.94 -5.89
C SER A 412 27.38 2.22 -6.92
N LEU A 413 27.91 2.93 -7.92
CA LEU A 413 28.88 2.39 -8.88
C LEU A 413 30.17 1.93 -8.19
N SER A 414 30.71 2.75 -7.29
CA SER A 414 31.94 2.43 -6.56
C SER A 414 31.75 1.21 -5.66
N THR A 415 30.61 1.08 -5.00
CA THR A 415 30.28 -0.08 -4.14
C THR A 415 30.17 -1.35 -4.97
N GLU A 416 29.52 -1.29 -6.13
CA GLU A 416 29.39 -2.43 -7.01
C GLU A 416 30.74 -2.86 -7.59
N THR A 417 31.55 -1.91 -7.99
CA THR A 417 32.91 -2.19 -8.45
C THR A 417 33.76 -2.84 -7.35
N ALA A 418 33.67 -2.34 -6.11
CA ALA A 418 34.36 -2.93 -4.96
C ALA A 418 33.95 -4.38 -4.70
N ARG A 419 32.63 -4.67 -4.81
CA ARG A 419 32.11 -6.03 -4.71
C ARG A 419 32.74 -6.95 -5.77
N MET A 420 32.77 -6.52 -7.02
CA MET A 420 33.35 -7.28 -8.13
C MET A 420 34.87 -7.50 -7.96
N VAL A 421 35.60 -6.51 -7.47
CA VAL A 421 37.02 -6.64 -7.15
C VAL A 421 37.22 -7.69 -6.05
N ALA A 422 36.45 -7.65 -4.99
CA ALA A 422 36.52 -8.61 -3.88
C ALA A 422 36.20 -10.04 -4.33
N GLU A 423 35.17 -10.22 -5.16
CA GLU A 423 34.81 -11.54 -5.73
C GLU A 423 35.91 -12.12 -6.59
N ASN A 424 36.65 -11.29 -7.37
CA ASN A 424 37.77 -11.71 -8.15
C ASN A 424 38.94 -12.17 -7.26
N GLN A 425 39.26 -11.44 -6.18
CA GLN A 425 40.30 -11.83 -5.23
C GLN A 425 40.00 -13.18 -4.56
N LEU A 426 38.77 -13.40 -4.11
CA LEU A 426 38.33 -14.66 -3.51
C LEU A 426 38.43 -15.86 -4.50
N SER A 427 38.10 -15.63 -5.77
CA SER A 427 38.20 -16.65 -6.82
C SER A 427 39.66 -16.96 -7.19
N ALA A 428 40.57 -16.00 -7.09
CA ALA A 428 42.01 -16.19 -7.30
C ALA A 428 42.64 -17.01 -6.15
N ASP A 429 42.27 -16.69 -4.89
CA ASP A 429 42.75 -17.43 -3.71
C ASP A 429 42.27 -18.88 -3.69
N SER A 430 41.05 -19.14 -4.14
CA SER A 430 40.49 -20.50 -4.25
C SER A 430 41.16 -21.35 -5.31
N ARG A 431 41.77 -20.76 -6.34
CA ARG A 431 42.57 -21.44 -7.39
C ARG A 431 44.02 -21.66 -6.98
N SER A 432 44.51 -20.92 -5.97
CA SER A 432 45.91 -21.01 -5.50
C SER A 432 46.09 -22.02 -4.34
N THR A 433 45.02 -22.59 -3.78
CA THR A 433 45.12 -23.69 -2.82
C THR A 433 45.30 -25.01 -3.58
N PRO A 434 46.48 -25.67 -3.49
CA PRO A 434 46.69 -26.98 -4.12
C PRO A 434 45.70 -27.98 -3.48
N PRO A 435 45.21 -28.98 -4.25
CA PRO A 435 44.40 -30.03 -3.66
C PRO A 435 45.20 -30.72 -2.57
N LEU A 436 44.70 -30.77 -1.35
CA LEU A 436 45.23 -31.62 -0.31
C LEU A 436 45.13 -33.06 -0.81
N SER A 437 46.18 -33.48 -1.52
CA SER A 437 46.40 -34.88 -1.88
C SER A 437 46.74 -35.64 -0.62
N GLY A 438 45.86 -36.54 -0.22
CA GLY A 438 46.02 -37.78 0.48
C GLY A 438 46.95 -37.84 1.70
N LEU A 439 46.36 -38.06 2.83
CA LEU A 439 46.82 -39.03 3.81
C LEU A 439 45.61 -39.84 4.29
#